data_94d235af52de36911408cc80ca558549
#
_entry.id   94d235af52de36911408cc80ca558549
#
_cell.length_a   1.000
_cell.length_b   1.000
_cell.length_c   1.000
_cell.angle_alpha   90.00
_cell.angle_beta   90.00
_cell.angle_gamma   90.00
#
_symmetry.space_group_name_H-M   'P 1'
#
loop_
_entity.id
_entity.type
_entity.pdbx_description
1 polymer ?
#
loop_
_entity_poly.entity_id
_entity_poly.type
_entity_poly.pdbx_seq_one_letter_code
_entity_poly.pdbx_strand_id
1 'polypeptide(L)'
;GQVRMPNCGTLPDFGNFCILKKDEDCIEAYDRYRGMQELLPFAKALSAKSYDFDEAGQETSIDFRRMMELVKAGGYRGYVGVEYEGDRLSEPEGVRATKRLLEKVIAEL
;
A
#
# COMPACT_ATOMS: atom_id res chain seq x y z
N GLY A 1 7.56 4.25 15.47
CA GLY A 1 6.61 4.74 16.40
C GLY A 1 7.20 5.26 17.67
N GLN A 2 6.55 6.23 18.20
CA GLN A 2 6.96 6.80 19.47
C GLN A 2 6.46 5.98 20.67
N VAL A 3 5.45 5.16 20.45
CA VAL A 3 4.85 4.32 21.49
C VAL A 3 5.56 2.98 21.52
N ARG A 4 6.05 2.60 22.68
CA ARG A 4 6.82 1.35 22.87
C ARG A 4 6.04 0.21 23.50
N MET A 5 4.73 0.33 23.58
CA MET A 5 3.88 -0.71 24.13
C MET A 5 3.77 -1.89 23.15
N PRO A 6 3.81 -3.15 23.61
CA PRO A 6 3.74 -4.30 22.71
C PRO A 6 2.46 -4.38 21.87
N ASN A 7 1.37 -3.78 22.33
CA ASN A 7 0.08 -3.76 21.66
C ASN A 7 -0.10 -2.56 20.73
N CYS A 8 0.93 -1.73 20.57
CA CYS A 8 0.90 -0.56 19.69
C CYS A 8 1.89 -0.73 18.54
N GLY A 9 1.53 -0.21 17.39
CA GLY A 9 2.38 -0.25 16.21
C GLY A 9 1.85 0.67 15.14
N THR A 10 2.43 0.59 13.94
CA THR A 10 1.99 1.37 12.79
C THR A 10 1.07 0.55 11.91
N LEU A 11 0.30 1.25 11.07
CA LEU A 11 -0.50 0.68 9.99
C LEU A 11 -0.04 1.34 8.69
N PRO A 12 1.07 0.88 8.10
CA PRO A 12 1.55 1.46 6.85
C PRO A 12 0.55 1.28 5.72
N ASP A 13 0.43 2.30 4.88
CA ASP A 13 -0.48 2.36 3.75
C ASP A 13 0.33 2.67 2.49
N PHE A 14 0.06 1.95 1.41
CA PHE A 14 0.84 2.09 0.17
C PHE A 14 0.73 3.48 -0.47
N GLY A 15 -0.32 4.22 -0.16
CA GLY A 15 -0.61 5.48 -0.83
C GLY A 15 -0.58 6.74 0.03
N ASN A 16 -0.55 6.63 1.35
CA ASN A 16 -0.73 7.78 2.24
C ASN A 16 0.59 8.47 2.62
N PHE A 17 1.32 8.95 1.62
CA PHE A 17 2.60 9.63 1.84
C PHE A 17 2.63 11.06 1.29
N CYS A 18 1.46 11.68 1.12
CA CYS A 18 1.40 13.07 0.71
C CYS A 18 1.68 14.00 1.90
N ILE A 19 2.67 14.89 1.74
CA ILE A 19 3.06 15.86 2.77
C ILE A 19 2.27 17.15 2.61
N LEU A 20 2.01 17.58 1.38
CA LEU A 20 1.36 18.85 1.09
C LEU A 20 0.33 18.69 -0.02
N LYS A 21 -0.91 19.08 0.28
CA LYS A 21 -2.03 19.03 -0.68
C LYS A 21 -2.51 20.43 -1.01
N LYS A 22 -2.98 20.61 -2.25
CA LYS A 22 -3.65 21.81 -2.71
C LYS A 22 -4.82 21.38 -3.59
N ASP A 23 -6.04 21.80 -3.22
CA ASP A 23 -7.29 21.44 -3.94
C ASP A 23 -7.41 19.93 -4.21
N GLU A 24 -7.12 19.11 -3.19
CA GLU A 24 -7.12 17.65 -3.25
C GLU A 24 -5.94 17.03 -4.02
N ASP A 25 -5.14 17.84 -4.69
CA ASP A 25 -3.94 17.36 -5.40
C ASP A 25 -2.73 17.34 -4.47
N CYS A 26 -1.95 16.29 -4.55
CA CYS A 26 -0.70 16.18 -3.79
C CYS A 26 0.40 16.91 -4.56
N ILE A 27 0.92 18.00 -3.99
CA ILE A 27 2.00 18.79 -4.59
C ILE A 27 3.37 18.47 -4.00
N GLU A 28 3.41 17.79 -2.87
CA GLU A 28 4.65 17.29 -2.27
C GLU A 28 4.36 15.99 -1.55
N ALA A 29 5.10 14.94 -1.89
CA ALA A 29 4.93 13.62 -1.31
C ALA A 29 6.25 13.07 -0.80
N TYR A 30 6.20 12.35 0.32
CA TYR A 30 7.30 11.53 0.76
C TYR A 30 7.36 10.27 -0.11
N ASP A 31 8.56 9.79 -0.44
CA ASP A 31 8.72 8.56 -1.20
C ASP A 31 8.02 7.41 -0.48
N ARG A 32 6.95 6.88 -1.10
CA ARG A 32 6.12 5.83 -0.46
C ARG A 32 6.89 4.54 -0.20
N TYR A 33 7.84 4.20 -1.04
CA TYR A 33 8.62 2.97 -0.88
C TYR A 33 9.58 3.09 0.29
N ARG A 34 10.24 4.24 0.41
CA ARG A 34 11.09 4.53 1.55
C ARG A 34 10.29 4.63 2.84
N GLY A 35 9.13 5.30 2.79
CA GLY A 35 8.23 5.42 3.93
C GLY A 35 7.76 4.07 4.42
N MET A 36 7.38 3.18 3.50
CA MET A 36 6.98 1.82 3.83
C MET A 36 8.14 1.06 4.50
N GLN A 37 9.33 1.15 3.94
CA GLN A 37 10.52 0.50 4.49
C GLN A 37 10.82 0.95 5.93
N GLU A 38 10.67 2.24 6.19
CA GLU A 38 10.90 2.81 7.51
C GLU A 38 9.84 2.39 8.54
N LEU A 39 8.58 2.22 8.10
CA LEU A 39 7.47 1.87 8.99
C LEU A 39 7.29 0.38 9.24
N LEU A 40 7.76 -0.47 8.33
CA LEU A 40 7.57 -1.92 8.42
C LEU A 40 8.03 -2.55 9.75
N PRO A 41 9.16 -2.15 10.35
CA PRO A 41 9.56 -2.72 11.64
C PRO A 41 8.55 -2.53 12.76
N PHE A 42 7.67 -1.55 12.63
CA PHE A 42 6.63 -1.23 13.63
C PHE A 42 5.24 -1.65 13.19
N ALA A 43 5.10 -2.34 12.05
CA ALA A 43 3.81 -2.63 11.46
C ALA A 43 3.08 -3.75 12.20
N LYS A 44 1.81 -3.51 12.53
CA LYS A 44 0.88 -4.50 13.07
C LYS A 44 -0.09 -4.99 12.00
N ALA A 45 -0.32 -4.18 10.98
CA ALA A 45 -1.09 -4.53 9.79
C ALA A 45 -0.60 -3.67 8.63
N LEU A 46 -0.99 -4.00 7.43
CA LEU A 46 -0.70 -3.20 6.23
C LEU A 46 -1.98 -2.91 5.48
N SER A 47 -2.04 -1.76 4.85
CA SER A 47 -3.12 -1.41 3.93
C SER A 47 -2.57 -1.32 2.51
N ALA A 48 -3.00 -2.23 1.64
CA ALA A 48 -2.68 -2.22 0.22
C ALA A 48 -3.67 -1.29 -0.48
N LYS A 49 -3.37 0.00 -0.44
CA LYS A 49 -4.19 1.00 -1.11
C LYS A 49 -3.95 0.95 -2.61
N SER A 50 -5.01 1.10 -3.38
CA SER A 50 -4.96 1.20 -4.83
C SER A 50 -5.86 2.32 -5.32
N TYR A 51 -5.61 2.78 -6.52
CA TYR A 51 -6.41 3.80 -7.20
C TYR A 51 -6.99 3.22 -8.48
N ASP A 52 -6.25 3.19 -9.56
CA ASP A 52 -6.73 2.70 -10.84
C ASP A 52 -5.83 1.62 -11.42
N PHE A 53 -6.36 0.86 -12.37
CA PHE A 53 -5.67 -0.26 -12.98
C PHE A 53 -5.63 -0.10 -14.49
N ASP A 54 -4.56 -0.59 -15.11
CA ASP A 54 -4.45 -0.65 -16.57
C ASP A 54 -5.09 -1.95 -17.10
N GLU A 55 -5.05 -2.14 -18.42
CA GLU A 55 -5.64 -3.30 -19.09
C GLU A 55 -4.99 -4.62 -18.68
N ALA A 56 -3.74 -4.58 -18.24
CA ALA A 56 -3.01 -5.76 -17.77
C ALA A 56 -3.28 -6.09 -16.30
N GLY A 57 -4.08 -5.28 -15.61
CA GLY A 57 -4.39 -5.47 -14.20
C GLY A 57 -3.34 -4.91 -13.24
N GLN A 58 -2.38 -4.13 -13.74
CA GLN A 58 -1.40 -3.44 -12.91
C GLN A 58 -1.96 -2.14 -12.37
N GLU A 59 -1.63 -1.80 -11.12
CA GLU A 59 -2.02 -0.52 -10.54
C GLU A 59 -1.20 0.60 -11.20
N THR A 60 -1.86 1.73 -11.54
CA THR A 60 -1.25 2.79 -12.36
C THR A 60 -0.37 3.77 -11.59
N SER A 61 -0.55 3.89 -10.27
CA SER A 61 0.17 4.86 -9.43
C SER A 61 1.21 4.22 -8.51
N ILE A 62 1.05 2.95 -8.18
CA ILE A 62 1.88 2.25 -7.21
C ILE A 62 2.42 0.96 -7.83
N ASP A 63 3.73 0.76 -7.75
CA ASP A 63 4.34 -0.49 -8.16
C ASP A 63 4.14 -1.53 -7.04
N PHE A 64 3.12 -2.35 -7.16
CA PHE A 64 2.77 -3.35 -6.16
C PHE A 64 3.87 -4.41 -5.99
N ARG A 65 4.55 -4.77 -7.06
CA ARG A 65 5.64 -5.73 -6.98
C ARG A 65 6.78 -5.19 -6.11
N ARG A 66 7.22 -3.96 -6.40
CA ARG A 66 8.26 -3.29 -5.60
C ARG A 66 7.83 -3.15 -4.14
N MET A 67 6.57 -2.78 -3.93
CA MET A 67 6.03 -2.61 -2.58
C MET A 67 6.04 -3.93 -1.81
N MET A 68 5.59 -5.02 -2.44
CA MET A 68 5.57 -6.34 -1.79
C MET A 68 6.97 -6.95 -1.61
N GLU A 69 7.90 -6.61 -2.48
CA GLU A 69 9.30 -6.99 -2.29
C GLU A 69 9.87 -6.36 -1.01
N LEU A 70 9.55 -5.10 -0.76
CA LEU A 70 9.94 -4.42 0.48
C LEU A 70 9.29 -5.07 1.71
N VAL A 71 8.02 -5.41 1.62
CA VAL A 71 7.28 -6.08 2.70
C VAL A 71 7.94 -7.42 3.04
N LYS A 72 8.27 -8.20 2.03
CA LYS A 72 8.95 -9.50 2.21
C LYS A 72 10.34 -9.32 2.81
N ALA A 73 11.11 -8.37 2.28
CA ALA A 73 12.47 -8.10 2.78
C ALA A 73 12.46 -7.62 4.23
N GLY A 74 11.40 -6.91 4.65
CA GLY A 74 11.22 -6.46 6.01
C GLY A 74 10.76 -7.55 6.99
N GLY A 75 10.47 -8.76 6.50
CA GLY A 75 10.05 -9.88 7.33
C GLY A 75 8.61 -9.80 7.84
N TYR A 76 7.79 -8.93 7.27
CA TYR A 76 6.41 -8.80 7.68
C TYR A 76 5.59 -10.06 7.33
N ARG A 77 4.81 -10.56 8.29
CA ARG A 77 3.99 -11.79 8.14
C ARG A 77 2.55 -11.61 8.58
N GLY A 78 2.12 -10.39 8.84
CA GLY A 78 0.77 -10.10 9.28
C GLY A 78 -0.24 -10.01 8.13
N TYR A 79 -1.41 -9.50 8.43
CA TYR A 79 -2.47 -9.30 7.44
C TYR A 79 -2.21 -8.09 6.57
N VAL A 80 -2.67 -8.18 5.32
CA VAL A 80 -2.67 -7.06 4.37
C VAL A 80 -4.13 -6.78 4.01
N GLY A 81 -4.64 -5.65 4.44
CA GLY A 81 -5.98 -5.20 4.07
C GLY A 81 -5.97 -4.55 2.69
N VAL A 82 -7.11 -4.55 2.02
CA VAL A 82 -7.28 -3.94 0.70
C VAL A 82 -8.14 -2.69 0.83
N GLU A 83 -7.67 -1.57 0.26
CA GLU A 83 -8.40 -0.31 0.23
C GLU A 83 -8.32 0.28 -1.18
N TYR A 84 -9.48 0.40 -1.85
CA TYR A 84 -9.57 0.96 -3.18
C TYR A 84 -10.15 2.38 -3.13
N GLU A 85 -9.44 3.34 -3.70
CA GLU A 85 -9.87 4.74 -3.78
C GLU A 85 -9.84 5.29 -5.22
N GLY A 86 -9.85 4.42 -6.21
CA GLY A 86 -9.88 4.84 -7.61
C GLY A 86 -11.27 5.25 -8.09
N ASP A 87 -11.33 5.80 -9.30
CA ASP A 87 -12.57 6.32 -9.88
C ASP A 87 -13.09 5.52 -11.07
N ARG A 88 -12.25 4.68 -11.68
CA ARG A 88 -12.58 3.98 -12.93
C ARG A 88 -13.41 2.72 -12.74
N LEU A 89 -13.25 2.06 -11.60
CA LEU A 89 -13.99 0.86 -11.27
C LEU A 89 -14.96 1.15 -10.13
N SER A 90 -16.01 0.34 -10.03
CA SER A 90 -16.84 0.35 -8.84
C SER A 90 -16.00 -0.12 -7.64
N GLU A 91 -16.45 0.19 -6.43
CA GLU A 91 -15.72 -0.22 -5.23
C GLU A 91 -15.53 -1.75 -5.16
N PRO A 92 -16.56 -2.59 -5.37
CA PRO A 92 -16.36 -4.04 -5.37
C PRO A 92 -15.38 -4.52 -6.43
N GLU A 93 -15.42 -3.93 -7.64
CA GLU A 93 -14.52 -4.31 -8.72
C GLU A 93 -13.08 -3.89 -8.42
N GLY A 94 -12.90 -2.69 -7.85
CA GLY A 94 -11.58 -2.19 -7.46
C GLY A 94 -10.95 -3.03 -6.36
N VAL A 95 -11.73 -3.44 -5.38
CA VAL A 95 -11.27 -4.32 -4.31
C VAL A 95 -10.83 -5.67 -4.88
N ARG A 96 -11.61 -6.25 -5.79
CA ARG A 96 -11.26 -7.52 -6.44
C ARG A 96 -10.00 -7.41 -7.28
N ALA A 97 -9.86 -6.30 -8.03
CA ALA A 97 -8.66 -6.05 -8.84
C ALA A 97 -7.41 -5.96 -7.98
N THR A 98 -7.49 -5.27 -6.86
CA THR A 98 -6.40 -5.13 -5.90
C THR A 98 -6.01 -6.50 -5.32
N LYS A 99 -7.01 -7.28 -4.92
CA LYS A 99 -6.78 -8.62 -4.37
C LYS A 99 -6.09 -9.52 -5.39
N ARG A 100 -6.56 -9.52 -6.65
CA ARG A 100 -5.94 -10.33 -7.71
C ARG A 100 -4.50 -9.93 -7.95
N LEU A 101 -4.22 -8.63 -7.97
CA LEU A 101 -2.85 -8.14 -8.16
C LEU A 101 -1.95 -8.56 -7.01
N LEU A 102 -2.40 -8.44 -5.77
CA LEU A 102 -1.64 -8.88 -4.61
C LEU A 102 -1.35 -10.38 -4.67
N GLU A 103 -2.35 -11.20 -4.96
CA GLU A 103 -2.18 -12.65 -5.05
C GLU A 103 -1.17 -13.04 -6.12
N LYS A 104 -1.25 -12.38 -7.28
CA LYS A 104 -0.31 -12.61 -8.38
C LYS A 104 1.12 -12.24 -7.99
N VAL A 105 1.30 -11.07 -7.42
CA VAL A 105 2.62 -10.58 -7.00
C VAL A 105 3.22 -11.49 -5.93
N ILE A 106 2.44 -11.85 -4.92
CA ILE A 106 2.89 -12.73 -3.84
C ILE A 106 3.32 -14.10 -4.39
N ALA A 107 2.57 -14.65 -5.35
CA ALA A 107 2.91 -15.93 -5.96
C ALA A 107 4.22 -15.88 -6.75
N GLU A 108 4.62 -14.71 -7.24
CA GLU A 108 5.84 -14.52 -8.02
C GLU A 108 7.07 -14.16 -7.17
N LEU A 109 6.88 -13.94 -5.88
CA LEU A 109 7.99 -13.65 -4.96
C LEU A 109 8.63 -14.98 -4.39
#